data_08c5096547a72e2ed4485979399608e1
#
_entry.id   08c5096547a72e2ed4485979399608e1
#
_cell.length_a   1.000
_cell.length_b   1.000
_cell.length_c   1.000
_cell.angle_alpha   90.00
_cell.angle_beta   90.00
_cell.angle_gamma   90.00
#
_symmetry.space_group_name_H-M   'P 1'
#
loop_
_entity.id
_entity.type
_entity.pdbx_description
1 polymer ?
#
loop_
_entity_poly.entity_id
_entity_poly.type
_entity_poly.pdbx_seq_one_letter_code
_entity_poly.pdbx_strand_id
1 'polypeptide(L)'
;TAVIYGAASLATFAWLKERAQPNPQALAASGFKASLEQLGRTFRQARQFKDFMWLLVCAVFYQAGVAVAIALAAIYAEQVIGFKQQETMVLIFVLNLAAAGGALAWGYLQDHIGHKIALAATLVGWMATCVIAAVTTTKGGFWYAAAIAGVCMGSSQSAGRAMAGMFAPQRQLAECYGLWTFATRLASIIGP
;
A
#
# COMPACT_ATOMS: atom_id res chain seq x y z
N THR A 1 -21.63 1.18 -4.95
CA THR A 1 -20.20 1.45 -5.27
C THR A 1 -20.09 2.47 -6.41
N ALA A 2 -20.71 2.26 -7.59
CA ALA A 2 -20.64 3.15 -8.76
C ALA A 2 -21.07 4.60 -8.46
N VAL A 3 -22.14 4.78 -7.68
CA VAL A 3 -22.64 6.12 -7.29
C VAL A 3 -21.62 6.88 -6.43
N ILE A 4 -20.94 6.21 -5.50
CA ILE A 4 -19.92 6.82 -4.64
C ILE A 4 -18.71 7.25 -5.48
N TYR A 5 -18.26 6.40 -6.40
CA TYR A 5 -17.19 6.75 -7.33
C TYR A 5 -17.57 7.91 -8.26
N GLY A 6 -18.81 7.89 -8.78
CA GLY A 6 -19.32 8.98 -9.61
C GLY A 6 -19.37 10.30 -8.86
N ALA A 7 -19.90 10.32 -7.64
CA ALA A 7 -19.96 11.53 -6.81
C ALA A 7 -18.55 12.05 -6.43
N ALA A 8 -17.63 11.17 -6.08
CA ALA A 8 -16.24 11.53 -5.80
C ALA A 8 -15.53 12.11 -7.03
N SER A 9 -15.76 11.52 -8.21
CA SER A 9 -15.20 12.01 -9.46
C SER A 9 -15.74 13.41 -9.78
N LEU A 10 -17.04 13.63 -9.67
CA LEU A 10 -17.65 14.94 -9.90
C LEU A 10 -17.11 16.01 -8.96
N ALA A 11 -16.96 15.70 -7.67
CA ALA A 11 -16.36 16.62 -6.70
C ALA A 11 -14.88 16.94 -7.06
N THR A 12 -14.13 15.92 -7.50
CA THR A 12 -12.74 16.10 -7.93
C THR A 12 -12.67 17.02 -9.16
N PHE A 13 -13.47 16.78 -10.19
CA PHE A 13 -13.47 17.62 -11.40
C PHE A 13 -13.97 19.04 -11.14
N ALA A 14 -14.90 19.23 -10.20
CA ALA A 14 -15.44 20.56 -9.88
C ALA A 14 -14.47 21.44 -9.06
N TRP A 15 -13.69 20.82 -8.17
CA TRP A 15 -12.88 21.56 -7.19
C TRP A 15 -11.37 21.48 -7.42
N LEU A 16 -10.89 20.46 -8.15
CA LEU A 16 -9.47 20.31 -8.41
C LEU A 16 -9.05 21.23 -9.57
N LYS A 17 -8.30 22.27 -9.25
CA LYS A 17 -7.70 23.16 -10.24
C LYS A 17 -6.35 22.57 -10.66
N GLU A 18 -6.27 22.11 -11.90
CA GLU A 18 -5.04 21.59 -12.46
C GLU A 18 -4.00 22.73 -12.57
N ARG A 19 -2.95 22.64 -11.77
CA ARG A 19 -1.86 23.64 -11.74
C ARG A 19 -0.63 23.17 -12.52
N ALA A 20 -0.62 21.90 -12.91
CA ALA A 20 0.48 21.33 -13.68
C ALA A 20 0.36 21.76 -15.16
N GLN A 21 1.39 22.36 -15.69
CA GLN A 21 1.47 22.60 -17.13
C GLN A 21 1.90 21.30 -17.84
N PRO A 22 1.19 20.89 -18.90
CA PRO A 22 1.58 19.71 -19.68
C PRO A 22 2.99 19.95 -20.26
N ASN A 23 3.89 19.02 -20.03
CA ASN A 23 5.21 19.08 -20.67
C ASN A 23 5.09 18.56 -22.10
N PRO A 24 5.26 19.41 -23.13
CA PRO A 24 5.10 19.02 -24.54
C PRO A 24 6.06 17.88 -24.96
N GLN A 25 7.23 17.82 -24.31
CA GLN A 25 8.21 16.77 -24.56
C GLN A 25 7.80 15.39 -24.03
N ALA A 26 6.99 15.36 -22.95
CA ALA A 26 6.44 14.11 -22.41
C ALA A 26 5.32 13.56 -23.30
N LEU A 27 4.55 14.44 -23.96
CA LEU A 27 3.49 14.04 -24.90
C LEU A 27 4.05 13.45 -26.22
N ALA A 28 5.20 13.95 -26.67
CA ALA A 28 5.84 13.45 -27.90
C ALA A 28 6.49 12.04 -27.72
N ALA A 29 6.73 11.62 -26.49
CA ALA A 29 7.34 10.32 -26.15
C ALA A 29 6.30 9.25 -25.78
N SER A 30 5.06 9.33 -26.23
CA SER A 30 3.97 8.41 -25.87
C SER A 30 4.03 7.10 -26.64
N GLY A 31 5.02 6.25 -26.32
CA GLY A 31 5.10 4.87 -26.80
C GLY A 31 5.47 3.94 -25.66
N PHE A 32 4.96 2.70 -25.67
CA PHE A 32 5.31 1.69 -24.65
C PHE A 32 6.81 1.50 -24.48
N LYS A 33 7.57 1.51 -25.59
CA LYS A 33 9.04 1.47 -25.57
C LYS A 33 9.65 2.69 -24.88
N ALA A 34 9.16 3.89 -25.19
CA ALA A 34 9.64 5.12 -24.56
C ALA A 34 9.36 5.14 -23.05
N SER A 35 8.21 4.64 -22.62
CA SER A 35 7.88 4.48 -21.20
C SER A 35 8.81 3.50 -20.49
N LEU A 36 9.15 2.36 -21.12
CA LEU A 36 10.10 1.41 -20.56
C LEU A 36 11.53 1.97 -20.50
N GLU A 37 11.96 2.70 -21.52
CA GLU A 37 13.26 3.37 -21.52
C GLU A 37 13.32 4.46 -20.47
N GLN A 38 12.24 5.20 -20.27
CA GLN A 38 12.13 6.21 -19.20
C GLN A 38 12.22 5.54 -17.83
N LEU A 39 11.50 4.43 -17.62
CA LEU A 39 11.59 3.64 -16.37
C LEU A 39 13.04 3.15 -16.13
N GLY A 40 13.70 2.66 -17.17
CA GLY A 40 15.10 2.24 -17.09
C GLY A 40 16.06 3.40 -16.76
N ARG A 41 15.84 4.57 -17.35
CA ARG A 41 16.60 5.79 -17.03
C ARG A 41 16.37 6.24 -15.60
N THR A 42 15.13 6.30 -15.16
CA THR A 42 14.75 6.65 -13.79
C THR A 42 15.34 5.67 -12.79
N PHE A 43 15.30 4.37 -13.07
CA PHE A 43 15.93 3.35 -12.21
C PHE A 43 17.44 3.54 -12.10
N ARG A 44 18.11 3.84 -13.23
CA ARG A 44 19.57 4.12 -13.24
C ARG A 44 19.92 5.36 -12.42
N GLN A 45 19.12 6.41 -12.52
CA GLN A 45 19.30 7.63 -11.74
C GLN A 45 18.98 7.41 -10.25
N ALA A 46 17.89 6.67 -9.97
CA ALA A 46 17.48 6.34 -8.61
C ALA A 46 18.53 5.51 -7.85
N ARG A 47 19.36 4.70 -8.56
CA ARG A 47 20.48 3.96 -7.97
C ARG A 47 21.52 4.85 -7.29
N GLN A 48 21.58 6.14 -7.61
CA GLN A 48 22.46 7.10 -6.91
C GLN A 48 21.93 7.41 -5.49
N PHE A 49 20.63 7.22 -5.25
CA PHE A 49 19.98 7.43 -3.97
C PHE A 49 19.86 6.10 -3.23
N LYS A 50 20.90 5.71 -2.51
CA LYS A 50 21.01 4.42 -1.83
C LYS A 50 19.83 4.16 -0.89
N ASP A 51 19.40 5.15 -0.12
CA ASP A 51 18.31 5.02 0.85
C ASP A 51 16.96 4.74 0.16
N PHE A 52 16.70 5.41 -0.98
CA PHE A 52 15.51 5.16 -1.78
C PHE A 52 15.53 3.75 -2.39
N MET A 53 16.67 3.29 -2.89
CA MET A 53 16.81 1.94 -3.43
C MET A 53 16.60 0.86 -2.35
N TRP A 54 17.18 1.04 -1.17
CA TRP A 54 16.92 0.13 -0.05
C TRP A 54 15.46 0.11 0.36
N LEU A 55 14.81 1.28 0.36
CA LEU A 55 13.37 1.36 0.61
C LEU A 55 12.56 0.57 -0.42
N LEU A 56 12.90 0.67 -1.73
CA LEU A 56 12.22 -0.10 -2.78
C LEU A 56 12.40 -1.60 -2.59
N VAL A 57 13.60 -2.06 -2.28
CA VAL A 57 13.87 -3.48 -2.00
C VAL A 57 13.06 -3.95 -0.80
N CYS A 58 13.11 -3.23 0.31
CA CYS A 58 12.28 -3.53 1.48
C CYS A 58 10.79 -3.55 1.14
N ALA A 59 10.33 -2.59 0.31
CA ALA A 59 8.93 -2.52 -0.10
C ALA A 59 8.49 -3.76 -0.88
N VAL A 60 9.31 -4.25 -1.79
CA VAL A 60 9.00 -5.48 -2.54
C VAL A 60 8.81 -6.65 -1.59
N PHE A 61 9.73 -6.85 -0.64
CA PHE A 61 9.64 -7.99 0.29
C PHE A 61 8.45 -7.88 1.24
N TYR A 62 8.26 -6.76 1.92
CA TYR A 62 7.15 -6.68 2.87
C TYR A 62 5.78 -6.64 2.18
N GLN A 63 5.66 -6.01 1.02
CA GLN A 63 4.41 -5.99 0.26
C GLN A 63 4.08 -7.36 -0.32
N ALA A 64 5.07 -8.14 -0.75
CA ALA A 64 4.87 -9.52 -1.14
C ALA A 64 4.35 -10.36 0.03
N GLY A 65 4.96 -10.23 1.22
CA GLY A 65 4.49 -10.91 2.43
C GLY A 65 3.06 -10.52 2.82
N VAL A 66 2.73 -9.22 2.75
CA VAL A 66 1.36 -8.73 3.00
C VAL A 66 0.36 -9.28 1.98
N ALA A 67 0.73 -9.33 0.71
CA ALA A 67 -0.14 -9.87 -0.34
C ALA A 67 -0.45 -11.36 -0.11
N VAL A 68 0.57 -12.15 0.24
CA VAL A 68 0.40 -13.57 0.64
C VAL A 68 -0.50 -13.70 1.85
N ALA A 69 -0.25 -12.90 2.90
CA ALA A 69 -1.04 -12.95 4.13
C ALA A 69 -2.53 -12.65 3.86
N ILE A 70 -2.82 -11.67 3.02
CA ILE A 70 -4.20 -11.32 2.64
C ILE A 70 -4.85 -12.45 1.83
N ALA A 71 -4.12 -13.00 0.84
CA ALA A 71 -4.64 -14.08 0.00
C ALA A 71 -4.95 -15.34 0.81
N LEU A 72 -4.02 -15.72 1.69
CA LEU A 72 -4.19 -16.90 2.56
C LEU A 72 -5.25 -16.67 3.64
N ALA A 73 -5.36 -15.45 4.19
CA ALA A 73 -6.36 -15.13 5.21
C ALA A 73 -7.80 -15.33 4.71
N ALA A 74 -8.08 -14.98 3.45
CA ALA A 74 -9.39 -15.20 2.86
C ALA A 74 -9.73 -16.69 2.76
N ILE A 75 -8.79 -17.48 2.25
CA ILE A 75 -8.95 -18.94 2.12
C ILE A 75 -9.11 -19.59 3.50
N TYR A 76 -8.27 -19.19 4.47
CA TYR A 76 -8.30 -19.70 5.84
C TYR A 76 -9.61 -19.37 6.54
N ALA A 77 -10.14 -18.16 6.37
CA ALA A 77 -11.42 -17.74 6.92
C ALA A 77 -12.57 -18.65 6.45
N GLU A 78 -12.60 -18.96 5.17
CA GLU A 78 -13.69 -19.76 4.58
C GLU A 78 -13.52 -21.26 4.85
N GLN A 79 -12.31 -21.81 4.63
CA GLN A 79 -12.08 -23.25 4.67
C GLN A 79 -11.83 -23.81 6.08
N VAL A 80 -11.18 -23.04 6.95
CA VAL A 80 -10.78 -23.53 8.29
C VAL A 80 -11.69 -22.98 9.39
N ILE A 81 -11.96 -21.68 9.38
CA ILE A 81 -12.80 -21.05 10.40
C ILE A 81 -14.29 -21.21 10.10
N GLY A 82 -14.65 -21.52 8.85
CA GLY A 82 -16.03 -21.74 8.42
C GLY A 82 -16.87 -20.46 8.34
N PHE A 83 -16.26 -19.37 7.87
CA PHE A 83 -17.02 -18.15 7.54
C PHE A 83 -17.91 -18.39 6.33
N LYS A 84 -19.15 -17.91 6.43
CA LYS A 84 -20.04 -17.86 5.26
C LYS A 84 -19.67 -16.64 4.40
N GLN A 85 -19.99 -16.69 3.11
CA GLN A 85 -19.69 -15.60 2.16
C GLN A 85 -20.16 -14.23 2.66
N GLN A 86 -21.32 -14.15 3.31
CA GLN A 86 -21.81 -12.90 3.89
C GLN A 86 -20.95 -12.42 5.06
N GLU A 87 -20.48 -13.32 5.93
CA GLU A 87 -19.60 -13.00 7.05
C GLU A 87 -18.24 -12.51 6.55
N THR A 88 -17.71 -13.13 5.48
CA THR A 88 -16.46 -12.70 4.82
C THR A 88 -16.60 -11.30 4.25
N MET A 89 -17.73 -10.96 3.63
CA MET A 89 -17.97 -9.59 3.14
C MET A 89 -17.99 -8.55 4.26
N VAL A 90 -18.64 -8.86 5.39
CA VAL A 90 -18.64 -7.98 6.57
C VAL A 90 -17.23 -7.87 7.16
N LEU A 91 -16.48 -8.97 7.21
CA LEU A 91 -15.08 -8.99 7.65
C LEU A 91 -14.21 -8.03 6.81
N ILE A 92 -14.31 -8.12 5.49
CA ILE A 92 -13.59 -7.23 4.57
C ILE A 92 -14.00 -5.77 4.78
N PHE A 93 -15.28 -5.51 5.01
CA PHE A 93 -15.76 -4.16 5.28
C PHE A 93 -15.15 -3.58 6.56
N VAL A 94 -15.19 -4.34 7.67
CA VAL A 94 -14.60 -3.93 8.95
C VAL A 94 -13.09 -3.77 8.84
N LEU A 95 -12.41 -4.66 8.12
CA LEU A 95 -10.97 -4.55 7.84
C LEU A 95 -10.63 -3.23 7.12
N ASN A 96 -11.42 -2.86 6.11
CA ASN A 96 -11.22 -1.59 5.39
C ASN A 96 -11.50 -0.36 6.28
N LEU A 97 -12.51 -0.44 7.15
CA LEU A 97 -12.80 0.61 8.12
C LEU A 97 -11.66 0.76 9.13
N ALA A 98 -11.15 -0.37 9.65
CA ALA A 98 -9.98 -0.39 10.52
C ALA A 98 -8.72 0.15 9.79
N ALA A 99 -8.55 -0.15 8.51
CA ALA A 99 -7.45 0.36 7.69
C ALA A 99 -7.53 1.89 7.52
N ALA A 100 -8.72 2.43 7.30
CA ALA A 100 -8.93 3.87 7.21
C ALA A 100 -8.59 4.56 8.55
N GLY A 101 -9.11 4.05 9.66
CA GLY A 101 -8.80 4.54 11.01
C GLY A 101 -7.30 4.40 11.33
N GLY A 102 -6.71 3.25 10.99
CA GLY A 102 -5.29 2.97 11.14
C GLY A 102 -4.41 3.95 10.36
N ALA A 103 -4.76 4.23 9.11
CA ALA A 103 -4.01 5.17 8.28
C ALA A 103 -4.02 6.59 8.88
N LEU A 104 -5.15 7.05 9.41
CA LEU A 104 -5.27 8.36 10.04
C LEU A 104 -4.50 8.43 11.36
N ALA A 105 -4.73 7.48 12.28
CA ALA A 105 -4.08 7.45 13.57
C ALA A 105 -2.56 7.29 13.44
N TRP A 106 -2.12 6.40 12.55
CA TRP A 106 -0.70 6.15 12.31
C TRP A 106 -0.02 7.29 11.56
N GLY A 107 -0.75 7.96 10.65
CA GLY A 107 -0.27 9.17 10.00
C GLY A 107 0.14 10.23 11.02
N TYR A 108 -0.70 10.43 12.05
CA TYR A 108 -0.39 11.35 13.15
C TYR A 108 0.76 10.85 14.04
N LEU A 109 0.77 9.56 14.35
CA LEU A 109 1.81 8.95 15.19
C LEU A 109 3.19 8.97 14.52
N GLN A 110 3.26 8.68 13.22
CA GLN A 110 4.52 8.64 12.48
C GLN A 110 5.24 9.99 12.42
N ASP A 111 4.50 11.10 12.51
CA ASP A 111 5.09 12.43 12.56
C ASP A 111 5.83 12.68 13.88
N HIS A 112 5.45 11.97 14.96
CA HIS A 112 6.07 12.07 16.28
C HIS A 112 7.21 11.07 16.48
N ILE A 113 7.02 9.79 16.08
CA ILE A 113 8.00 8.72 16.31
C ILE A 113 8.98 8.52 15.14
N GLY A 114 8.70 9.15 14.01
CA GLY A 114 9.45 9.01 12.76
C GLY A 114 8.97 7.84 11.88
N HIS A 115 9.02 8.06 10.58
CA HIS A 115 8.45 7.15 9.57
C HIS A 115 9.08 5.75 9.57
N LYS A 116 10.40 5.66 9.84
CA LYS A 116 11.12 4.38 9.87
C LYS A 116 10.64 3.49 11.02
N ILE A 117 10.51 4.07 12.21
CA ILE A 117 10.04 3.33 13.41
C ILE A 117 8.57 2.97 13.23
N ALA A 118 7.76 3.89 12.71
CA ALA A 118 6.36 3.66 12.42
C ALA A 118 6.17 2.48 11.46
N LEU A 119 6.92 2.44 10.35
CA LEU A 119 6.86 1.33 9.40
C LEU A 119 7.29 0.01 10.07
N ALA A 120 8.39 -0.01 10.83
CA ALA A 120 8.84 -1.20 11.53
C ALA A 120 7.78 -1.72 12.52
N ALA A 121 7.13 -0.84 13.28
CA ALA A 121 6.06 -1.20 14.20
C ALA A 121 4.85 -1.82 13.48
N THR A 122 4.48 -1.30 12.29
CA THR A 122 3.40 -1.91 11.50
C THR A 122 3.75 -3.30 10.98
N LEU A 123 5.02 -3.55 10.63
CA LEU A 123 5.49 -4.87 10.21
C LEU A 123 5.46 -5.87 11.37
N VAL A 124 5.82 -5.44 12.58
CA VAL A 124 5.65 -6.25 13.80
C VAL A 124 4.17 -6.55 14.04
N GLY A 125 3.29 -5.58 13.84
CA GLY A 125 1.84 -5.79 13.91
C GLY A 125 1.34 -6.82 12.88
N TRP A 126 1.87 -6.82 11.65
CA TRP A 126 1.58 -7.84 10.64
C TRP A 126 2.03 -9.23 11.08
N MET A 127 3.24 -9.35 11.66
CA MET A 127 3.71 -10.63 12.20
C MET A 127 2.80 -11.13 13.33
N ALA A 128 2.43 -10.25 14.26
CA ALA A 128 1.49 -10.57 15.33
C ALA A 128 0.13 -11.04 14.78
N THR A 129 -0.39 -10.34 13.75
CA THR A 129 -1.63 -10.75 13.07
C THR A 129 -1.54 -12.16 12.50
N CYS A 130 -0.45 -12.49 11.82
CA CYS A 130 -0.25 -13.83 11.26
C CYS A 130 -0.19 -14.90 12.36
N VAL A 131 0.48 -14.62 13.48
CA VAL A 131 0.56 -15.54 14.62
C VAL A 131 -0.82 -15.73 15.25
N ILE A 132 -1.55 -14.65 15.52
CA ILE A 132 -2.90 -14.70 16.10
C ILE A 132 -3.83 -15.49 15.17
N ALA A 133 -3.80 -15.23 13.87
CA ALA A 133 -4.61 -15.94 12.88
C ALA A 133 -4.29 -17.43 12.84
N ALA A 134 -3.00 -17.82 12.94
CA ALA A 134 -2.57 -19.20 12.90
C ALA A 134 -2.96 -20.00 14.17
N VAL A 135 -2.96 -19.36 15.33
CA VAL A 135 -3.32 -20.01 16.60
C VAL A 135 -4.84 -20.02 16.84
N THR A 136 -5.55 -19.11 16.21
CA THR A 136 -7.00 -18.96 16.43
C THR A 136 -7.79 -19.97 15.62
N THR A 137 -8.67 -20.70 16.32
CA THR A 137 -9.66 -21.63 15.72
C THR A 137 -11.08 -21.12 15.80
N THR A 138 -11.30 -19.93 16.37
CA THR A 138 -12.61 -19.34 16.58
C THR A 138 -12.87 -18.13 15.69
N LYS A 139 -14.12 -17.94 15.26
CA LYS A 139 -14.54 -16.76 14.50
C LYS A 139 -14.19 -15.45 15.23
N GLY A 140 -14.43 -15.39 16.55
CA GLY A 140 -14.14 -14.20 17.36
C GLY A 140 -12.68 -13.82 17.36
N GLY A 141 -11.76 -14.77 17.57
CA GLY A 141 -10.32 -14.52 17.51
C GLY A 141 -9.85 -14.07 16.13
N PHE A 142 -10.46 -14.62 15.05
CA PHE A 142 -10.14 -14.19 13.68
C PHE A 142 -10.59 -12.76 13.39
N TRP A 143 -11.70 -12.31 13.99
CA TRP A 143 -12.13 -10.91 13.92
C TRP A 143 -11.11 -9.95 14.52
N TYR A 144 -10.52 -10.31 15.67
CA TYR A 144 -9.43 -9.50 16.27
C TYR A 144 -8.20 -9.45 15.38
N ALA A 145 -7.79 -10.61 14.82
CA ALA A 145 -6.68 -10.66 13.87
C ALA A 145 -6.94 -9.74 12.65
N ALA A 146 -8.14 -9.81 12.08
CA ALA A 146 -8.53 -8.98 10.94
C ALA A 146 -8.56 -7.48 11.27
N ALA A 147 -9.01 -7.10 12.47
CA ALA A 147 -8.99 -5.69 12.89
C ALA A 147 -7.56 -5.14 12.99
N ILE A 148 -6.64 -5.93 13.60
CA ILE A 148 -5.22 -5.56 13.69
C ILE A 148 -4.60 -5.51 12.30
N ALA A 149 -4.89 -6.49 11.43
CA ALA A 149 -4.44 -6.50 10.04
C ALA A 149 -4.89 -5.24 9.29
N GLY A 150 -6.14 -4.83 9.46
CA GLY A 150 -6.67 -3.60 8.88
C GLY A 150 -5.87 -2.37 9.29
N VAL A 151 -5.69 -2.17 10.60
CA VAL A 151 -4.87 -1.05 11.12
C VAL A 151 -3.46 -1.08 10.54
N CYS A 152 -2.79 -2.24 10.53
CA CYS A 152 -1.44 -2.39 10.00
C CYS A 152 -1.38 -2.17 8.48
N MET A 153 -2.42 -2.58 7.75
CA MET A 153 -2.53 -2.36 6.31
C MET A 153 -2.60 -0.87 5.96
N GLY A 154 -3.47 -0.13 6.62
CA GLY A 154 -3.61 1.31 6.39
C GLY A 154 -2.34 2.08 6.75
N SER A 155 -1.76 1.77 7.90
CA SER A 155 -0.56 2.43 8.41
C SER A 155 0.69 2.12 7.58
N SER A 156 0.91 0.87 7.18
CA SER A 156 2.08 0.50 6.35
C SER A 156 2.05 1.16 4.97
N GLN A 157 0.87 1.30 4.36
CA GLN A 157 0.72 1.99 3.09
C GLN A 157 0.96 3.50 3.21
N SER A 158 0.46 4.14 4.28
CA SER A 158 0.69 5.55 4.56
C SER A 158 2.18 5.82 4.79
N ALA A 159 2.81 5.11 5.73
CA ALA A 159 4.21 5.27 6.06
C ALA A 159 5.15 4.99 4.87
N GLY A 160 4.87 3.95 4.10
CA GLY A 160 5.66 3.60 2.92
C GLY A 160 5.66 4.69 1.86
N ARG A 161 4.49 5.28 1.57
CA ARG A 161 4.37 6.40 0.63
C ARG A 161 5.06 7.67 1.13
N ALA A 162 4.92 7.98 2.42
CA ALA A 162 5.59 9.14 3.03
C ALA A 162 7.13 9.00 2.92
N MET A 163 7.67 7.83 3.23
CA MET A 163 9.11 7.55 3.09
C MET A 163 9.56 7.63 1.63
N ALA A 164 8.77 7.12 0.68
CA ALA A 164 9.08 7.24 -0.74
C ALA A 164 9.20 8.71 -1.17
N GLY A 165 8.31 9.59 -0.71
CA GLY A 165 8.39 11.02 -0.96
C GLY A 165 9.56 11.72 -0.29
N MET A 166 9.94 11.28 0.92
CA MET A 166 11.07 11.86 1.67
C MET A 166 12.44 11.52 1.06
N PHE A 167 12.61 10.28 0.60
CA PHE A 167 13.88 9.83 0.01
C PHE A 167 13.99 10.15 -1.49
N ALA A 168 12.89 10.53 -2.12
CA ALA A 168 12.89 10.94 -3.51
C ALA A 168 13.43 12.37 -3.68
N PRO A 169 14.32 12.62 -4.67
CA PRO A 169 14.74 13.97 -4.99
C PRO A 169 13.56 14.79 -5.50
N GLN A 170 13.44 16.03 -5.02
CA GLN A 170 12.33 16.94 -5.33
C GLN A 170 12.06 17.12 -6.85
N ARG A 171 13.14 17.07 -7.65
CA ARG A 171 13.03 17.23 -9.12
C ARG A 171 12.49 16.01 -9.85
N GLN A 172 12.48 14.83 -9.20
CA GLN A 172 12.11 13.53 -9.79
C GLN A 172 11.05 12.81 -8.97
N LEU A 173 10.27 13.53 -8.16
CA LEU A 173 9.25 12.98 -7.27
C LEU A 173 8.26 12.08 -8.03
N ALA A 174 7.73 12.54 -9.15
CA ALA A 174 6.76 11.79 -9.94
C ALA A 174 7.34 10.46 -10.47
N GLU A 175 8.59 10.49 -10.93
CA GLU A 175 9.28 9.30 -11.43
C GLU A 175 9.58 8.31 -10.30
N CYS A 176 10.00 8.79 -9.14
CA CYS A 176 10.25 7.96 -7.95
C CYS A 176 8.95 7.32 -7.43
N TYR A 177 7.83 8.05 -7.42
CA TYR A 177 6.52 7.46 -7.11
C TYR A 177 6.08 6.44 -8.16
N GLY A 178 6.42 6.64 -9.43
CA GLY A 178 6.23 5.64 -10.48
C GLY A 178 7.00 4.35 -10.19
N LEU A 179 8.28 4.45 -9.82
CA LEU A 179 9.10 3.29 -9.40
C LEU A 179 8.55 2.63 -8.14
N TRP A 180 8.12 3.39 -7.14
CA TRP A 180 7.47 2.87 -5.94
C TRP A 180 6.21 2.07 -6.29
N THR A 181 5.35 2.63 -7.14
CA THR A 181 4.12 1.95 -7.58
C THR A 181 4.45 0.69 -8.36
N PHE A 182 5.43 0.73 -9.24
CA PHE A 182 5.89 -0.44 -9.99
C PHE A 182 6.41 -1.53 -9.05
N ALA A 183 7.27 -1.18 -8.08
CA ALA A 183 7.84 -2.12 -7.12
C ALA A 183 6.73 -2.79 -6.26
N THR A 184 5.76 -2.01 -5.77
CA THR A 184 4.65 -2.56 -4.97
C THR A 184 3.70 -3.43 -5.78
N ARG A 185 3.48 -3.13 -7.08
CA ARG A 185 2.70 -3.98 -7.98
C ARG A 185 3.43 -5.27 -8.34
N LEU A 186 4.74 -5.18 -8.56
CA LEU A 186 5.57 -6.35 -8.79
C LEU A 186 5.52 -7.30 -7.57
N ALA A 187 5.59 -6.75 -6.37
CA ALA A 187 5.47 -7.51 -5.12
C ALA A 187 4.15 -8.27 -5.01
N SER A 188 3.03 -7.66 -5.40
CA SER A 188 1.71 -8.33 -5.37
C SER A 188 1.54 -9.40 -6.46
N ILE A 189 2.41 -9.46 -7.46
CA ILE A 189 2.44 -10.54 -8.46
C ILE A 189 3.34 -11.69 -8.01
N ILE A 190 4.47 -11.37 -7.36
CA ILE A 190 5.46 -12.37 -6.92
C ILE A 190 5.04 -13.04 -5.61
N GLY A 191 4.29 -12.35 -4.76
CA GLY A 191 3.89 -12.82 -3.45
C GLY A 191 2.96 -14.04 -3.48
N PRO A 192 1.78 -13.96 -4.06
CA PRO A 192 0.84 -15.08 -4.14
C PRO A 192 1.27 -16.13 -5.12
#